data_4848072aabd4a87a042837ca22bb3bed
#
_entry.id   4848072aabd4a87a042837ca22bb3bed
#
_cell.length_a   1.000
_cell.length_b   1.000
_cell.length_c   1.000
_cell.angle_alpha   90.00
_cell.angle_beta   90.00
_cell.angle_gamma   90.00
#
_symmetry.space_group_name_H-M   'P 1'
#
loop_
_entity.id
_entity.type
_entity.pdbx_description
1 polymer ?
#
loop_
_entity_poly.entity_id
_entity_poly.type
_entity_poly.pdbx_seq_one_letter_code
_entity_poly.pdbx_strand_id
1 'polypeptide(L)'
;ETKMRTVFDLEEREYTVENFQSIIENNGIPKTKDITNPFSRDNRNNNNSDNDSKEEDDTEDSDEDDNEDNGFKILDRNIFTDKDKLNGFSVKKIITSFGRKSGSKMITTEWITTDTALISFVLEKEMELVESYKGKRSNASMVMSSDRMIKSIDPNYEYEEVPGKVVKSKMENFNDDGKSAFSMVWEIKSIKKKSYNSNDFVVGKKLKKVENFE
;
A
#
# COMPACT_ATOMS: atom_id res chain seq x y z
N GLU A 1 30.52 6.10 -11.63
CA GLU A 1 29.88 6.78 -10.46
C GLU A 1 28.95 5.82 -9.76
N THR A 2 29.05 5.75 -8.44
CA THR A 2 28.19 4.90 -7.62
C THR A 2 26.84 5.57 -7.45
N LYS A 3 25.77 4.93 -7.95
CA LYS A 3 24.42 5.44 -7.77
C LYS A 3 23.96 5.21 -6.32
N MET A 4 23.40 6.26 -5.72
CA MET A 4 22.96 6.27 -4.33
C MET A 4 21.47 6.63 -4.26
N ARG A 5 20.74 5.96 -3.37
CA ARG A 5 19.38 6.33 -2.95
C ARG A 5 19.47 7.09 -1.64
N THR A 6 18.89 8.26 -1.58
CA THR A 6 18.78 9.03 -0.33
C THR A 6 17.31 9.20 0.02
N VAL A 7 16.96 8.88 1.24
CA VAL A 7 15.61 9.08 1.80
C VAL A 7 15.70 10.08 2.92
N PHE A 8 14.74 11.02 2.97
CA PHE A 8 14.69 12.10 3.95
C PHE A 8 13.46 11.94 4.82
N ASP A 9 13.65 12.04 6.13
CA ASP A 9 12.61 12.36 7.09
C ASP A 9 12.72 13.84 7.44
N LEU A 10 11.76 14.63 6.95
CA LEU A 10 11.77 16.08 7.17
C LEU A 10 11.19 16.48 8.52
N GLU A 11 10.40 15.61 9.16
CA GLU A 11 9.83 15.84 10.49
C GLU A 11 10.92 15.68 11.55
N GLU A 12 11.64 14.55 11.52
CA GLU A 12 12.74 14.26 12.44
C GLU A 12 14.06 14.92 12.01
N ARG A 13 14.10 15.54 10.82
CA ARG A 13 15.30 16.13 10.22
C ARG A 13 16.45 15.14 10.05
N GLU A 14 16.12 13.96 9.61
CA GLU A 14 17.07 12.88 9.37
C GLU A 14 17.12 12.46 7.90
N TYR A 15 18.17 11.75 7.53
CA TYR A 15 18.27 11.13 6.22
C TYR A 15 19.08 9.84 6.26
N THR A 16 18.78 8.94 5.34
CA THR A 16 19.54 7.71 5.10
C THR A 16 20.10 7.72 3.69
N VAL A 17 21.20 7.00 3.49
CA VAL A 17 21.83 6.85 2.17
C VAL A 17 22.14 5.38 1.95
N GLU A 18 21.68 4.84 0.83
CA GLU A 18 21.86 3.46 0.44
C GLU A 18 22.43 3.36 -0.97
N ASN A 19 23.41 2.48 -1.18
CA ASN A 19 23.99 2.24 -2.49
C ASN A 19 23.07 1.33 -3.32
N PHE A 20 22.86 1.63 -4.59
CA PHE A 20 22.06 0.79 -5.51
C PHE A 20 22.62 -0.62 -5.62
N GLN A 21 23.94 -0.79 -5.57
CA GLN A 21 24.56 -2.12 -5.61
C GLN A 21 24.16 -2.96 -4.40
N SER A 22 24.13 -2.37 -3.19
CA SER A 22 23.67 -3.08 -1.99
C SER A 22 22.19 -3.42 -2.01
N ILE A 23 21.36 -2.58 -2.66
CA ILE A 23 19.95 -2.91 -2.87
C ILE A 23 19.80 -4.08 -3.85
N ILE A 24 20.57 -4.10 -4.93
CA ILE A 24 20.59 -5.20 -5.90
C ILE A 24 21.01 -6.52 -5.22
N GLU A 25 22.06 -6.49 -4.41
CA GLU A 25 22.55 -7.65 -3.64
C GLU A 25 21.54 -8.14 -2.61
N ASN A 26 20.68 -7.24 -2.12
CA ASN A 26 19.55 -7.57 -1.26
C ASN A 26 18.25 -7.87 -2.04
N ASN A 27 18.38 -8.49 -3.24
CA ASN A 27 17.26 -8.86 -4.11
C ASN A 27 16.35 -7.70 -4.53
N GLY A 28 16.90 -6.50 -4.65
CA GLY A 28 16.14 -5.30 -5.03
C GLY A 28 15.28 -4.71 -3.91
N ILE A 29 15.52 -5.14 -2.66
CA ILE A 29 14.80 -4.67 -1.49
C ILE A 29 15.67 -3.65 -0.75
N PRO A 30 15.30 -2.34 -0.72
CA PRO A 30 16.01 -1.37 0.09
C PRO A 30 15.97 -1.73 1.57
N LYS A 31 17.09 -1.59 2.28
CA LYS A 31 17.13 -1.77 3.74
C LYS A 31 16.40 -0.65 4.46
N THR A 32 16.50 0.56 3.89
CA THR A 32 15.81 1.73 4.43
C THR A 32 14.34 1.66 4.07
N LYS A 33 13.48 1.65 5.07
CA LYS A 33 12.03 1.70 4.89
C LYS A 33 11.65 3.00 4.18
N ASP A 34 10.69 2.90 3.27
CA ASP A 34 10.06 4.07 2.71
C ASP A 34 9.04 4.60 3.71
N ILE A 35 9.34 5.74 4.33
CA ILE A 35 8.49 6.36 5.37
C ILE A 35 7.12 6.72 4.80
N THR A 36 7.05 6.95 3.49
CA THR A 36 5.79 7.30 2.82
C THR A 36 4.82 6.14 2.70
N ASN A 37 5.26 4.91 2.98
CA ASN A 37 4.43 3.72 2.89
C ASN A 37 4.06 3.16 4.27
N PRO A 38 2.88 3.51 4.82
CA PRO A 38 2.43 3.01 6.12
C PRO A 38 2.25 1.49 6.18
N PHE A 39 2.20 0.82 5.02
CA PHE A 39 2.05 -0.64 4.92
C PHE A 39 3.39 -1.40 4.94
N SER A 40 4.53 -0.70 4.88
CA SER A 40 5.84 -1.36 4.90
C SER A 40 6.29 -1.80 6.30
N ARG A 41 5.51 -1.51 7.34
CA ARG A 41 5.96 -1.66 8.73
C ARG A 41 6.09 -3.09 9.26
N ASP A 42 5.37 -4.10 8.73
CA ASP A 42 5.18 -5.31 9.53
C ASP A 42 5.47 -6.69 8.91
N ASN A 43 6.23 -6.79 7.81
CA ASN A 43 6.50 -8.12 7.23
C ASN A 43 7.86 -8.75 7.64
N ARG A 44 8.51 -8.31 8.73
CA ARG A 44 9.82 -8.86 9.16
C ARG A 44 9.77 -9.91 10.28
N ASN A 45 8.60 -10.18 10.87
CA ASN A 45 8.53 -11.07 12.04
C ASN A 45 8.07 -12.51 11.78
N ASN A 46 7.94 -12.94 10.51
CA ASN A 46 7.42 -14.29 10.24
C ASN A 46 8.39 -15.22 9.47
N ASN A 47 9.70 -14.99 9.54
CA ASN A 47 10.68 -15.93 8.97
C ASN A 47 11.67 -16.45 10.02
N ASN A 48 11.19 -16.93 11.16
CA ASN A 48 11.89 -17.87 12.03
C ASN A 48 10.94 -19.04 12.32
N SER A 49 10.76 -19.91 11.34
CA SER A 49 10.41 -21.29 11.60
C SER A 49 11.66 -22.10 11.30
N ASP A 50 12.43 -22.33 12.36
CA ASP A 50 13.42 -23.38 12.41
C ASP A 50 12.70 -24.69 12.11
N ASN A 51 13.06 -25.26 10.97
CA ASN A 51 12.66 -26.58 10.55
C ASN A 51 13.51 -27.58 11.36
N ASP A 52 13.02 -28.00 12.50
CA ASP A 52 13.56 -29.16 13.21
C ASP A 52 12.58 -30.32 13.03
N SER A 53 13.04 -31.26 12.23
CA SER A 53 12.43 -32.53 11.92
C SER A 53 12.20 -33.36 13.19
N LYS A 54 10.97 -33.83 13.42
CA LYS A 54 10.72 -35.08 14.15
C LYS A 54 9.53 -35.85 13.58
N GLU A 55 9.85 -37.12 13.40
CA GLU A 55 9.19 -38.30 12.97
C GLU A 55 7.74 -38.51 13.43
N GLU A 56 6.99 -39.07 12.50
CA GLU A 56 5.93 -40.08 12.51
C GLU A 56 5.22 -40.38 13.85
N ASP A 57 3.90 -40.11 13.87
CA ASP A 57 2.95 -41.04 14.49
C ASP A 57 1.60 -40.99 13.75
N ASP A 58 1.23 -42.17 13.21
CA ASP A 58 -0.02 -42.43 12.49
C ASP A 58 -1.20 -42.34 13.48
N THR A 59 -2.09 -41.38 13.27
CA THR A 59 -3.49 -41.49 13.68
C THR A 59 -4.38 -40.97 12.57
N GLU A 60 -5.00 -41.92 11.83
CA GLU A 60 -6.16 -41.68 11.00
C GLU A 60 -7.32 -41.19 11.90
N ASP A 61 -7.58 -39.90 11.88
CA ASP A 61 -8.88 -39.36 12.24
C ASP A 61 -9.33 -38.45 11.09
N SER A 62 -10.30 -38.97 10.36
CA SER A 62 -11.01 -38.27 9.30
C SER A 62 -11.92 -37.20 9.92
N ASP A 63 -11.35 -36.06 10.27
CA ASP A 63 -12.10 -34.85 10.45
C ASP A 63 -12.39 -34.27 9.06
N GLU A 64 -13.63 -34.38 8.64
CA GLU A 64 -14.17 -33.65 7.49
C GLU A 64 -13.85 -32.16 7.73
N ASP A 65 -12.84 -31.70 7.02
CA ASP A 65 -12.40 -30.31 6.98
C ASP A 65 -13.56 -29.48 6.40
N ASP A 66 -14.47 -29.07 7.26
CA ASP A 66 -15.35 -27.93 7.04
C ASP A 66 -14.45 -26.68 6.90
N ASN A 67 -13.72 -26.60 5.81
CA ASN A 67 -13.10 -25.36 5.32
C ASN A 67 -14.24 -24.40 4.99
N GLU A 68 -14.97 -24.00 6.02
CA GLU A 68 -15.93 -22.92 5.92
C GLU A 68 -15.18 -21.69 5.42
N ASP A 69 -15.48 -21.30 4.18
CA ASP A 69 -15.03 -20.10 3.50
C ASP A 69 -15.19 -18.86 4.41
N ASN A 70 -14.21 -18.66 5.30
CA ASN A 70 -14.11 -17.53 6.21
C ASN A 70 -13.64 -16.24 5.49
N GLY A 71 -13.64 -16.27 4.16
CA GLY A 71 -13.27 -15.15 3.32
C GLY A 71 -14.20 -13.96 3.43
N PHE A 72 -13.70 -12.81 3.02
CA PHE A 72 -14.53 -11.64 2.81
C PHE A 72 -15.48 -11.88 1.65
N LYS A 73 -16.72 -11.37 1.79
CA LYS A 73 -17.71 -11.27 0.71
C LYS A 73 -17.99 -9.80 0.43
N ILE A 74 -18.28 -9.48 -0.82
CA ILE A 74 -18.70 -8.14 -1.22
C ILE A 74 -20.16 -8.00 -0.77
N LEU A 75 -20.43 -7.01 0.08
CA LEU A 75 -21.79 -6.77 0.60
C LEU A 75 -22.52 -5.72 -0.22
N ASP A 76 -21.81 -4.62 -0.55
CA ASP A 76 -22.42 -3.48 -1.22
C ASP A 76 -21.34 -2.60 -1.89
N ARG A 77 -21.73 -1.93 -2.98
CA ARG A 77 -20.91 -0.95 -3.69
C ARG A 77 -21.76 0.20 -4.20
N ASN A 78 -21.50 1.37 -3.67
CA ASN A 78 -22.23 2.60 -4.04
C ASN A 78 -21.30 3.59 -4.72
N ILE A 79 -21.71 4.06 -5.91
CA ILE A 79 -21.01 5.07 -6.69
C ILE A 79 -21.83 6.36 -6.62
N PHE A 80 -21.22 7.42 -6.11
CA PHE A 80 -21.84 8.74 -6.00
C PHE A 80 -21.47 9.56 -7.24
N THR A 81 -22.48 10.01 -7.95
CA THR A 81 -22.33 10.75 -9.21
C THR A 81 -22.01 12.23 -9.03
N ASP A 82 -22.17 12.74 -7.80
CA ASP A 82 -21.86 14.13 -7.49
C ASP A 82 -20.37 14.41 -7.69
N LYS A 83 -20.10 15.52 -8.38
CA LYS A 83 -18.72 15.95 -8.64
C LYS A 83 -18.21 16.79 -7.46
N ASP A 84 -17.56 16.12 -6.54
CA ASP A 84 -16.87 16.79 -5.45
C ASP A 84 -15.51 17.32 -5.90
N LYS A 85 -15.00 18.31 -5.17
CA LYS A 85 -13.61 18.79 -5.30
C LYS A 85 -12.81 18.41 -4.05
N LEU A 86 -11.68 17.75 -4.26
CA LEU A 86 -10.76 17.36 -3.21
C LEU A 86 -9.33 17.77 -3.60
N ASN A 87 -8.72 18.68 -2.85
CA ASN A 87 -7.33 19.14 -3.07
C ASN A 87 -7.03 19.58 -4.52
N GLY A 88 -8.03 20.18 -5.19
CA GLY A 88 -7.93 20.62 -6.57
C GLY A 88 -8.33 19.59 -7.62
N PHE A 89 -8.54 18.33 -7.25
CA PHE A 89 -9.04 17.27 -8.13
C PHE A 89 -10.58 17.29 -8.19
N SER A 90 -11.14 17.10 -9.38
CA SER A 90 -12.56 16.73 -9.52
C SER A 90 -12.69 15.23 -9.29
N VAL A 91 -13.50 14.81 -8.33
CA VAL A 91 -13.55 13.41 -7.89
C VAL A 91 -14.96 12.84 -7.91
N LYS A 92 -15.04 11.52 -8.11
CA LYS A 92 -16.21 10.70 -7.80
C LYS A 92 -15.92 9.93 -6.52
N LYS A 93 -16.93 9.77 -5.66
CA LYS A 93 -16.82 9.00 -4.42
C LYS A 93 -17.40 7.61 -4.61
N ILE A 94 -16.70 6.60 -4.11
CA ILE A 94 -17.15 5.22 -4.11
C ILE A 94 -17.08 4.71 -2.66
N ILE A 95 -18.11 4.00 -2.23
CA ILE A 95 -18.12 3.28 -0.96
C ILE A 95 -18.34 1.80 -1.27
N THR A 96 -17.42 0.95 -0.83
CA THR A 96 -17.53 -0.51 -0.96
C THR A 96 -17.48 -1.13 0.43
N SER A 97 -18.40 -2.03 0.70
CA SER A 97 -18.51 -2.75 1.95
C SER A 97 -18.21 -4.23 1.74
N PHE A 98 -17.37 -4.78 2.60
CA PHE A 98 -17.02 -6.20 2.65
C PHE A 98 -17.37 -6.75 4.02
N GLY A 99 -17.80 -8.00 4.09
CA GLY A 99 -18.13 -8.66 5.34
C GLY A 99 -17.68 -10.09 5.40
N ARG A 100 -17.54 -10.63 6.61
CA ARG A 100 -17.29 -12.05 6.87
C ARG A 100 -18.51 -12.69 7.51
N LYS A 101 -18.59 -14.02 7.45
CA LYS A 101 -19.63 -14.78 8.17
C LYS A 101 -19.58 -14.53 9.69
N SER A 102 -18.42 -14.25 10.25
CA SER A 102 -18.24 -13.91 11.67
C SER A 102 -18.96 -12.62 12.09
N GLY A 103 -19.39 -11.78 11.15
CA GLY A 103 -20.00 -10.47 11.41
C GLY A 103 -19.05 -9.30 11.25
N SER A 104 -17.75 -9.56 11.19
CA SER A 104 -16.77 -8.49 10.96
C SER A 104 -16.96 -7.83 9.58
N LYS A 105 -16.71 -6.51 9.52
CA LYS A 105 -16.97 -5.70 8.34
C LYS A 105 -15.81 -4.79 8.02
N MET A 106 -15.54 -4.60 6.73
CA MET A 106 -14.63 -3.59 6.25
C MET A 106 -15.35 -2.66 5.27
N ILE A 107 -15.14 -1.37 5.43
CA ILE A 107 -15.70 -0.34 4.55
C ILE A 107 -14.53 0.42 3.95
N THR A 108 -14.49 0.49 2.62
CA THR A 108 -13.57 1.37 1.90
C THR A 108 -14.35 2.53 1.32
N THR A 109 -13.84 3.76 1.50
CA THR A 109 -14.35 4.95 0.84
C THR A 109 -13.24 5.53 -0.01
N GLU A 110 -13.47 5.64 -1.31
CA GLU A 110 -12.48 6.09 -2.28
C GLU A 110 -12.97 7.33 -3.02
N TRP A 111 -12.05 8.24 -3.31
CA TRP A 111 -12.25 9.40 -4.16
C TRP A 111 -11.36 9.24 -5.39
N ILE A 112 -11.99 9.10 -6.54
CA ILE A 112 -11.33 8.78 -7.83
C ILE A 112 -11.41 9.99 -8.74
N THR A 113 -10.29 10.36 -9.33
CA THR A 113 -10.18 11.42 -10.33
C THR A 113 -9.85 10.85 -11.70
N THR A 114 -10.42 11.46 -12.75
CA THR A 114 -10.03 11.22 -14.15
C THR A 114 -8.88 12.14 -14.61
N ASP A 115 -8.55 13.18 -13.83
CA ASP A 115 -7.34 13.99 -14.05
C ASP A 115 -6.11 13.26 -13.52
N THR A 116 -5.57 12.36 -14.33
CA THR A 116 -4.55 11.40 -13.92
C THR A 116 -3.13 11.73 -14.40
N ALA A 117 -2.97 12.76 -15.24
CA ALA A 117 -1.71 13.02 -15.96
C ALA A 117 -0.49 13.16 -15.02
N LEU A 118 -0.59 14.00 -13.98
CA LEU A 118 0.50 14.20 -13.03
C LEU A 118 0.68 12.98 -12.12
N ILE A 119 -0.40 12.32 -11.74
CA ILE A 119 -0.34 11.11 -10.89
C ILE A 119 0.36 9.98 -11.66
N SER A 120 -0.04 9.76 -12.91
CA SER A 120 0.57 8.74 -13.77
C SER A 120 2.05 9.01 -14.01
N PHE A 121 2.41 10.29 -14.25
CA PHE A 121 3.81 10.68 -14.41
C PHE A 121 4.66 10.35 -13.16
N VAL A 122 4.15 10.66 -11.95
CA VAL A 122 4.87 10.33 -10.70
C VAL A 122 5.04 8.83 -10.54
N LEU A 123 3.96 8.06 -10.75
CA LEU A 123 4.01 6.60 -10.66
C LEU A 123 4.98 5.97 -11.68
N GLU A 124 5.03 6.51 -12.91
CA GLU A 124 5.98 6.06 -13.92
C GLU A 124 7.42 6.33 -13.49
N LYS A 125 7.72 7.52 -12.97
CA LYS A 125 9.06 7.86 -12.47
C LYS A 125 9.47 7.04 -11.24
N GLU A 126 8.53 6.72 -10.37
CA GLU A 126 8.76 5.79 -9.27
C GLU A 126 9.11 4.39 -9.78
N MET A 127 8.39 3.90 -10.80
CA MET A 127 8.70 2.63 -11.43
C MET A 127 10.09 2.61 -12.07
N GLU A 128 10.44 3.64 -12.85
CA GLU A 128 11.78 3.77 -13.45
C GLU A 128 12.89 3.73 -12.37
N LEU A 129 12.65 4.38 -11.22
CA LEU A 129 13.56 4.35 -10.09
C LEU A 129 13.71 2.93 -9.53
N VAL A 130 12.61 2.24 -9.26
CA VAL A 130 12.60 0.87 -8.73
C VAL A 130 13.31 -0.09 -9.69
N GLU A 131 13.04 0.01 -10.98
CA GLU A 131 13.70 -0.79 -12.01
C GLU A 131 15.21 -0.52 -12.09
N SER A 132 15.64 0.71 -11.84
CA SER A 132 17.06 1.10 -11.93
C SER A 132 17.96 0.39 -10.91
N TYR A 133 17.40 -0.11 -9.81
CA TYR A 133 18.10 -0.97 -8.83
C TYR A 133 17.59 -2.41 -8.82
N LYS A 134 16.96 -2.86 -9.91
CA LYS A 134 16.38 -4.21 -10.07
C LYS A 134 15.35 -4.58 -8.99
N GLY A 135 14.73 -3.57 -8.40
CA GLY A 135 13.67 -3.78 -7.41
C GLY A 135 12.44 -4.41 -8.05
N LYS A 136 11.78 -5.25 -7.29
CA LYS A 136 10.42 -5.68 -7.63
C LYS A 136 9.45 -4.64 -7.12
N ARG A 137 8.48 -4.28 -7.97
CA ARG A 137 7.40 -3.40 -7.55
C ARG A 137 6.74 -3.97 -6.30
N SER A 138 6.88 -3.30 -5.19
CA SER A 138 6.07 -3.61 -4.03
C SER A 138 4.61 -3.31 -4.40
N ASN A 139 3.77 -4.33 -4.36
CA ASN A 139 2.33 -4.13 -4.48
C ASN A 139 1.78 -3.21 -3.37
N ALA A 140 2.59 -2.96 -2.34
CA ALA A 140 2.27 -2.12 -1.20
C ALA A 140 2.35 -0.61 -1.49
N SER A 141 3.04 -0.16 -2.55
CA SER A 141 3.06 1.26 -2.95
C SER A 141 1.76 1.71 -3.63
N MET A 142 0.88 0.77 -3.98
CA MET A 142 -0.45 1.11 -4.45
C MET A 142 -1.43 1.10 -3.29
N VAL A 143 -2.12 2.20 -3.12
CA VAL A 143 -3.36 2.23 -2.36
C VAL A 143 -4.19 1.04 -2.80
N MET A 144 -4.55 0.20 -1.85
CA MET A 144 -5.36 -0.99 -2.12
C MET A 144 -6.76 -0.51 -2.52
N SER A 145 -7.01 -0.45 -3.83
CA SER A 145 -8.32 -0.03 -4.33
C SER A 145 -9.36 -1.10 -4.07
N SER A 146 -10.60 -0.68 -3.84
CA SER A 146 -11.73 -1.60 -3.67
C SER A 146 -11.89 -2.53 -4.89
N ASP A 147 -11.61 -2.04 -6.11
CA ASP A 147 -11.64 -2.86 -7.32
C ASP A 147 -10.65 -4.05 -7.27
N ARG A 148 -9.45 -3.80 -6.74
CA ARG A 148 -8.46 -4.86 -6.57
C ARG A 148 -8.90 -5.89 -5.53
N MET A 149 -9.51 -5.42 -4.46
CA MET A 149 -10.07 -6.30 -3.42
C MET A 149 -11.22 -7.14 -3.96
N ILE A 150 -12.14 -6.53 -4.70
CA ILE A 150 -13.25 -7.23 -5.36
C ILE A 150 -12.70 -8.35 -6.23
N LYS A 151 -11.75 -8.05 -7.13
CA LYS A 151 -11.13 -9.05 -8.02
C LYS A 151 -10.35 -10.14 -7.29
N SER A 152 -9.83 -9.84 -6.09
CA SER A 152 -9.16 -10.83 -5.24
C SER A 152 -10.14 -11.76 -4.52
N ILE A 153 -11.32 -11.26 -4.14
CA ILE A 153 -12.37 -12.01 -3.45
C ILE A 153 -13.18 -12.84 -4.45
N ASP A 154 -13.62 -12.22 -5.52
CA ASP A 154 -14.38 -12.87 -6.59
C ASP A 154 -13.98 -12.27 -7.95
N PRO A 155 -13.12 -12.98 -8.71
CA PRO A 155 -12.69 -12.52 -10.04
C PRO A 155 -13.84 -12.35 -11.06
N ASN A 156 -14.98 -13.01 -10.83
CA ASN A 156 -16.13 -13.00 -11.72
C ASN A 156 -17.24 -12.06 -11.24
N TYR A 157 -17.02 -11.32 -10.13
CA TYR A 157 -18.01 -10.38 -9.62
C TYR A 157 -18.22 -9.23 -10.60
N GLU A 158 -19.44 -9.10 -11.07
CA GLU A 158 -19.84 -8.03 -11.99
C GLU A 158 -20.12 -6.74 -11.21
N TYR A 159 -19.42 -5.66 -11.55
CA TYR A 159 -19.61 -4.34 -10.96
C TYR A 159 -19.26 -3.22 -11.94
N GLU A 160 -19.79 -2.04 -11.70
CA GLU A 160 -19.44 -0.85 -12.47
C GLU A 160 -18.02 -0.40 -12.10
N GLU A 161 -17.09 -0.47 -13.07
CA GLU A 161 -15.74 0.09 -12.93
C GLU A 161 -15.78 1.62 -13.09
N VAL A 162 -15.13 2.33 -12.18
CA VAL A 162 -14.98 3.77 -12.27
C VAL A 162 -13.57 4.10 -12.77
N PRO A 163 -13.44 4.63 -13.99
CA PRO A 163 -12.12 4.93 -14.55
C PRO A 163 -11.45 6.07 -13.78
N GLY A 164 -10.12 5.95 -13.61
CA GLY A 164 -9.33 7.01 -12.98
C GLY A 164 -8.29 6.50 -12.01
N LYS A 165 -7.86 7.40 -11.13
CA LYS A 165 -6.89 7.11 -10.06
C LYS A 165 -7.45 7.55 -8.71
N VAL A 166 -7.26 6.74 -7.68
CA VAL A 166 -7.59 7.08 -6.31
C VAL A 166 -6.70 8.24 -5.85
N VAL A 167 -7.30 9.31 -5.34
CA VAL A 167 -6.59 10.46 -4.74
C VAL A 167 -6.79 10.54 -3.24
N LYS A 168 -7.79 9.83 -2.72
CA LYS A 168 -8.00 9.60 -1.30
C LYS A 168 -8.67 8.25 -1.10
N SER A 169 -8.23 7.55 -0.07
CA SER A 169 -8.86 6.31 0.39
C SER A 169 -9.00 6.37 1.90
N LYS A 170 -10.14 5.93 2.40
CA LYS A 170 -10.40 5.67 3.80
C LYS A 170 -10.81 4.21 3.94
N MET A 171 -10.15 3.46 4.80
CA MET A 171 -10.50 2.10 5.16
C MET A 171 -10.90 2.06 6.62
N GLU A 172 -11.99 1.40 6.93
CA GLU A 172 -12.51 1.22 8.28
C GLU A 172 -12.83 -0.26 8.48
N ASN A 173 -12.27 -0.84 9.52
CA ASN A 173 -12.57 -2.20 9.93
C ASN A 173 -13.40 -2.20 11.21
N PHE A 174 -14.40 -3.05 11.23
CA PHE A 174 -15.31 -3.23 12.36
C PHE A 174 -15.25 -4.69 12.81
N ASN A 175 -15.21 -4.90 14.11
CA ASN A 175 -15.34 -6.22 14.71
C ASN A 175 -16.76 -6.75 14.58
N ASP A 176 -16.96 -7.99 14.99
CA ASP A 176 -18.25 -8.70 14.97
C ASP A 176 -19.32 -8.00 15.83
N ASP A 177 -18.89 -7.26 16.87
CA ASP A 177 -19.77 -6.45 17.73
C ASP A 177 -20.05 -5.04 17.14
N GLY A 178 -19.60 -4.76 15.94
CA GLY A 178 -19.80 -3.49 15.25
C GLY A 178 -18.91 -2.34 15.71
N LYS A 179 -17.97 -2.58 16.64
CA LYS A 179 -17.02 -1.55 17.06
C LYS A 179 -15.91 -1.37 16.05
N SER A 180 -15.48 -0.12 15.84
CA SER A 180 -14.32 0.18 15.00
C SER A 180 -13.06 -0.41 15.62
N ALA A 181 -12.42 -1.31 14.89
CA ALA A 181 -11.15 -1.92 15.28
C ALA A 181 -9.95 -1.13 14.73
N PHE A 182 -10.10 -0.58 13.53
CA PHE A 182 -9.03 0.10 12.83
C PHE A 182 -9.60 1.06 11.78
N SER A 183 -8.96 2.23 11.64
CA SER A 183 -9.27 3.16 10.56
C SER A 183 -7.99 3.73 10.00
N MET A 184 -7.91 3.80 8.67
CA MET A 184 -6.78 4.37 7.96
C MET A 184 -7.26 5.31 6.87
N VAL A 185 -6.53 6.42 6.70
CA VAL A 185 -6.77 7.38 5.63
C VAL A 185 -5.48 7.63 4.88
N TRP A 186 -5.54 7.51 3.57
CA TRP A 186 -4.50 7.94 2.65
C TRP A 186 -5.04 9.04 1.72
N GLU A 187 -4.24 10.05 1.40
CA GLU A 187 -4.71 11.19 0.61
C GLU A 187 -3.56 11.92 -0.08
N ILE A 188 -3.73 12.25 -1.36
CA ILE A 188 -2.87 13.19 -2.08
C ILE A 188 -3.28 14.62 -1.69
N LYS A 189 -2.47 15.28 -0.86
CA LYS A 189 -2.72 16.66 -0.43
C LYS A 189 -2.44 17.67 -1.54
N SER A 190 -1.38 17.48 -2.28
CA SER A 190 -1.06 18.28 -3.47
C SER A 190 -0.09 17.55 -4.37
N ILE A 191 -0.17 17.83 -5.67
CA ILE A 191 0.80 17.40 -6.65
C ILE A 191 1.09 18.58 -7.59
N LYS A 192 2.36 18.92 -7.76
CA LYS A 192 2.78 20.08 -8.56
C LYS A 192 4.03 19.74 -9.36
N LYS A 193 4.03 20.15 -10.62
CA LYS A 193 5.25 20.15 -11.42
C LYS A 193 6.14 21.33 -10.97
N LYS A 194 7.38 21.03 -10.63
CA LYS A 194 8.40 22.02 -10.26
C LYS A 194 9.57 21.94 -11.22
N SER A 195 10.19 23.07 -11.51
CA SER A 195 11.45 23.09 -12.25
C SER A 195 12.54 22.40 -11.44
N TYR A 196 13.40 21.67 -12.13
CA TYR A 196 14.59 21.07 -11.53
C TYR A 196 15.51 22.13 -10.94
N ASN A 197 15.90 21.94 -9.68
CA ASN A 197 16.95 22.70 -9.03
C ASN A 197 17.89 21.70 -8.33
N SER A 198 19.16 21.70 -8.74
CA SER A 198 20.17 20.80 -8.17
C SER A 198 20.29 20.91 -6.65
N ASN A 199 20.03 22.09 -6.08
CA ASN A 199 20.08 22.32 -4.63
C ASN A 199 18.93 21.60 -3.88
N ASP A 200 17.84 21.25 -4.55
CA ASP A 200 16.74 20.49 -3.95
C ASP A 200 17.18 19.05 -3.59
N PHE A 201 18.28 18.57 -4.18
CA PHE A 201 18.82 17.22 -3.98
C PHE A 201 20.13 17.21 -3.17
N VAL A 202 20.53 18.34 -2.64
CA VAL A 202 21.69 18.45 -1.73
C VAL A 202 21.19 18.26 -0.31
N VAL A 203 21.82 17.33 0.40
CA VAL A 203 21.53 17.11 1.82
C VAL A 203 21.78 18.38 2.60
N GLY A 204 20.75 18.92 3.22
CA GLY A 204 20.82 20.15 4.02
C GLY A 204 21.73 19.97 5.24
N LYS A 205 22.55 20.97 5.56
CA LYS A 205 23.45 20.95 6.74
C LYS A 205 22.76 20.70 8.08
N LYS A 206 21.44 20.84 8.13
CA LYS A 206 20.62 20.65 9.34
C LYS A 206 20.05 19.24 9.49
N LEU A 207 20.29 18.36 8.50
CA LEU A 207 19.81 17.00 8.53
C LEU A 207 20.90 16.09 9.11
N LYS A 208 20.51 15.19 9.98
CA LYS A 208 21.39 14.18 10.59
C LYS A 208 21.32 12.89 9.75
N LYS A 209 22.48 12.34 9.42
CA LYS A 209 22.54 11.03 8.80
C LYS A 209 22.29 9.95 9.83
N VAL A 210 21.37 9.04 9.54
CA VAL A 210 21.08 7.85 10.35
C VAL A 210 21.19 6.59 9.50
N GLU A 211 21.39 5.45 10.13
CA GLU A 211 21.43 4.16 9.42
C GLU A 211 20.03 3.67 9.06
N ASN A 212 19.10 3.84 9.98
CA ASN A 212 17.68 3.53 9.80
C ASN A 212 16.85 4.59 10.51
N PHE A 213 15.64 4.84 10.02
CA PHE A 213 14.65 5.62 10.75
C PHE A 213 14.02 4.76 11.86
N GLU A 214 13.78 5.35 13.02
CA GLU A 214 13.09 4.71 14.15
C GLU A 214 11.59 4.52 13.93
#